data_587d9b73ccefa098a0da9ece758508ce
#
_entry.id   587d9b73ccefa098a0da9ece758508ce
#
_cell.length_a   1.000
_cell.length_b   1.000
_cell.length_c   1.000
_cell.angle_alpha   90.00
_cell.angle_beta   90.00
_cell.angle_gamma   90.00
#
_symmetry.space_group_name_H-M   'P 1'
#
loop_
_entity.id
_entity.type
_entity.pdbx_description
1 polymer ?
#
loop_
_entity_poly.entity_id
_entity_poly.type
_entity_poly.pdbx_seq_one_letter_code
_entity_poly.pdbx_strand_id
1 'polypeptide(L)'
;MKQTFSVTGMTCSACSAHVEKAVSRVEGVSAVNVNLLSNNMQVTYDEAAVTAEEIVAAVVSSGYGASLPQAAGAKAGEPKREDVMAGELQQMKHRLVWSFAFLIPLFYISMGHMMGAPLPGFLVGMENALAFAFIQFLLTLPIMYLNDKYYKVGFKTLFKGAPNMDSLIAVGSIAAVIYGVFAIFQIGYGLGHGDMARVEQYHMDLYFESAGMILTLITLGKFLETRSKGKTSEAITRLMDLAPKTASVLRDGVETEIPVEEVRVGDRIVVRPGQSIPVDGVIVEGASAVDESALTGESLPVDKGVGDKVAAASINKSGSFTFEA
;
A
#
# COMPACT_ATOMS: atom_id res chain seq x y z
N MET A 1 13.08 23.67 -8.81
CA MET A 1 12.12 23.49 -7.70
C MET A 1 12.24 22.11 -7.09
N LYS A 2 11.87 21.94 -5.79
CA LYS A 2 11.77 20.62 -5.14
C LYS A 2 10.32 20.39 -4.72
N GLN A 3 9.67 19.35 -5.23
CA GLN A 3 8.24 19.13 -5.03
C GLN A 3 7.94 17.67 -4.71
N THR A 4 6.95 17.43 -3.86
CA THR A 4 6.49 16.09 -3.50
C THR A 4 5.22 15.76 -4.28
N PHE A 5 5.10 14.53 -4.77
CA PHE A 5 3.93 14.00 -5.47
C PHE A 5 3.41 12.77 -4.73
N SER A 6 2.11 12.61 -4.67
CA SER A 6 1.49 11.37 -4.20
C SER A 6 1.51 10.35 -5.34
N VAL A 7 1.94 9.12 -5.08
CA VAL A 7 2.00 8.04 -6.08
C VAL A 7 1.17 6.86 -5.61
N THR A 8 0.29 6.36 -6.47
CA THR A 8 -0.59 5.23 -6.16
C THR A 8 -0.31 4.03 -7.06
N GLY A 9 -0.61 2.83 -6.58
CA GLY A 9 -0.40 1.58 -7.34
C GLY A 9 0.97 0.94 -7.15
N MET A 10 1.89 1.53 -6.38
CA MET A 10 3.15 0.88 -6.03
C MET A 10 2.91 -0.19 -4.96
N THR A 11 3.31 -1.43 -5.24
CA THR A 11 3.12 -2.57 -4.32
C THR A 11 4.43 -3.22 -3.90
N CYS A 12 5.55 -2.91 -4.56
CA CYS A 12 6.84 -3.53 -4.29
C CYS A 12 7.99 -2.59 -4.66
N SER A 13 9.21 -2.93 -4.23
CA SER A 13 10.42 -2.16 -4.53
C SER A 13 10.71 -2.05 -6.04
N ALA A 14 10.37 -3.07 -6.83
CA ALA A 14 10.49 -2.98 -8.28
C ALA A 14 9.56 -1.91 -8.87
N CYS A 15 8.37 -1.71 -8.28
CA CYS A 15 7.44 -0.66 -8.69
C CYS A 15 8.01 0.72 -8.41
N SER A 16 8.59 0.96 -7.21
CA SER A 16 9.20 2.25 -6.88
C SER A 16 10.41 2.55 -7.76
N ALA A 17 11.28 1.58 -8.01
CA ALA A 17 12.41 1.73 -8.92
C ALA A 17 11.96 2.03 -10.36
N HIS A 18 10.83 1.45 -10.79
CA HIS A 18 10.29 1.71 -12.12
C HIS A 18 9.71 3.14 -12.25
N VAL A 19 8.99 3.63 -11.24
CA VAL A 19 8.52 5.01 -11.18
C VAL A 19 9.70 5.98 -11.18
N GLU A 20 10.72 5.72 -10.35
CA GLU A 20 11.93 6.53 -10.28
C GLU A 20 12.64 6.62 -11.63
N LYS A 21 12.83 5.47 -12.31
CA LYS A 21 13.42 5.41 -13.64
C LYS A 21 12.58 6.12 -14.72
N ALA A 22 11.25 6.04 -14.62
CA ALA A 22 10.35 6.72 -15.57
C ALA A 22 10.43 8.23 -15.44
N VAL A 23 10.44 8.76 -14.22
CA VAL A 23 10.50 10.20 -13.95
C VAL A 23 11.91 10.76 -14.19
N SER A 24 12.98 10.01 -13.87
CA SER A 24 14.36 10.43 -14.13
C SER A 24 14.70 10.60 -15.62
N ARG A 25 13.87 10.06 -16.51
CA ARG A 25 14.03 10.21 -17.98
C ARG A 25 13.37 11.46 -18.53
N VAL A 26 12.59 12.15 -17.72
CA VAL A 26 11.92 13.39 -18.13
C VAL A 26 12.97 14.50 -18.19
N GLU A 27 13.07 15.17 -19.32
CA GLU A 27 14.01 16.28 -19.51
C GLU A 27 13.68 17.42 -18.53
N GLY A 28 14.68 17.98 -17.88
CA GLY A 28 14.49 19.00 -16.83
C GLY A 28 14.40 18.44 -15.40
N VAL A 29 14.34 17.12 -15.22
CA VAL A 29 14.38 16.48 -13.89
C VAL A 29 15.84 16.21 -13.49
N SER A 30 16.24 16.72 -12.32
CA SER A 30 17.62 16.58 -11.80
C SER A 30 17.75 15.49 -10.73
N ALA A 31 16.71 15.24 -9.93
CA ALA A 31 16.72 14.17 -8.92
C ALA A 31 15.29 13.67 -8.64
N VAL A 32 15.16 12.36 -8.40
CA VAL A 32 13.93 11.71 -8.00
C VAL A 32 14.22 10.80 -6.82
N ASN A 33 13.38 10.85 -5.81
CA ASN A 33 13.43 9.94 -4.66
C ASN A 33 12.01 9.40 -4.41
N VAL A 34 11.81 8.10 -4.57
CA VAL A 34 10.51 7.45 -4.41
C VAL A 34 10.45 6.72 -3.08
N ASN A 35 9.48 7.08 -2.24
CA ASN A 35 9.23 6.42 -0.96
C ASN A 35 8.00 5.50 -1.07
N LEU A 36 8.27 4.20 -1.08
CA LEU A 36 7.24 3.16 -1.17
C LEU A 36 6.33 3.11 0.08
N LEU A 37 6.88 3.39 1.28
CA LEU A 37 6.11 3.33 2.53
C LEU A 37 5.13 4.49 2.65
N SER A 38 5.57 5.67 2.20
CA SER A 38 4.77 6.88 2.23
C SER A 38 3.91 7.06 0.98
N ASN A 39 4.05 6.17 -0.03
CA ASN A 39 3.38 6.30 -1.32
C ASN A 39 3.55 7.69 -1.95
N ASN A 40 4.76 8.25 -1.85
CA ASN A 40 5.09 9.53 -2.44
C ASN A 40 6.43 9.48 -3.19
N MET A 41 6.65 10.47 -4.03
CA MET A 41 7.95 10.75 -4.64
C MET A 41 8.29 12.22 -4.47
N GLN A 42 9.55 12.50 -4.23
CA GLN A 42 10.11 13.84 -4.20
C GLN A 42 10.94 14.05 -5.45
N VAL A 43 10.58 15.06 -6.22
CA VAL A 43 11.24 15.37 -7.50
C VAL A 43 11.86 16.75 -7.43
N THR A 44 13.13 16.84 -7.84
CA THR A 44 13.82 18.11 -8.07
C THR A 44 13.90 18.33 -9.56
N TYR A 45 13.35 19.44 -10.03
CA TYR A 45 13.24 19.72 -11.47
C TYR A 45 13.31 21.22 -11.75
N ASP A 46 13.57 21.57 -13.01
CA ASP A 46 13.56 22.94 -13.51
C ASP A 46 12.18 23.29 -14.08
N GLU A 47 11.49 24.24 -13.43
CA GLU A 47 10.15 24.69 -13.84
C GLU A 47 10.10 25.34 -15.24
N ALA A 48 11.26 25.83 -15.71
CA ALA A 48 11.35 26.39 -17.06
C ALA A 48 11.44 25.30 -18.14
N ALA A 49 11.83 24.07 -17.75
CA ALA A 49 12.03 22.95 -18.68
C ALA A 49 10.91 21.92 -18.64
N VAL A 50 10.25 21.70 -17.47
CA VAL A 50 9.22 20.68 -17.31
C VAL A 50 8.15 21.12 -16.30
N THR A 51 6.90 20.81 -16.58
CA THR A 51 5.76 21.11 -15.71
C THR A 51 5.45 19.93 -14.76
N ALA A 52 4.77 20.22 -13.66
CA ALA A 52 4.34 19.20 -12.72
C ALA A 52 3.38 18.17 -13.37
N GLU A 53 2.55 18.60 -14.31
CA GLU A 53 1.61 17.78 -15.08
C GLU A 53 2.35 16.78 -15.98
N GLU A 54 3.47 17.17 -16.56
CA GLU A 54 4.30 16.29 -17.40
C GLU A 54 4.97 15.20 -16.55
N ILE A 55 5.41 15.53 -15.33
CA ILE A 55 5.92 14.55 -14.36
C ILE A 55 4.82 13.57 -13.96
N VAL A 56 3.61 14.05 -13.67
CA VAL A 56 2.44 13.20 -13.41
C VAL A 56 2.14 12.31 -14.61
N ALA A 57 2.14 12.85 -15.83
CA ALA A 57 1.90 12.10 -17.06
C ALA A 57 2.94 10.99 -17.27
N ALA A 58 4.22 11.23 -16.94
CA ALA A 58 5.29 10.22 -17.00
C ALA A 58 5.01 9.03 -16.07
N VAL A 59 4.55 9.29 -14.83
CA VAL A 59 4.17 8.24 -13.90
C VAL A 59 2.93 7.48 -14.39
N VAL A 60 1.91 8.18 -14.86
CA VAL A 60 0.68 7.56 -15.40
C VAL A 60 0.98 6.73 -16.64
N SER A 61 1.87 7.21 -17.52
CA SER A 61 2.30 6.46 -18.70
C SER A 61 3.04 5.17 -18.33
N SER A 62 3.75 5.15 -17.20
CA SER A 62 4.44 3.95 -16.69
C SER A 62 3.52 2.94 -16.00
N GLY A 63 2.22 3.26 -15.85
CA GLY A 63 1.21 2.34 -15.33
C GLY A 63 0.80 2.55 -13.88
N TYR A 64 1.29 3.63 -13.24
CA TYR A 64 0.97 4.02 -11.86
C TYR A 64 0.11 5.28 -11.84
N GLY A 65 -0.52 5.59 -10.69
CA GLY A 65 -1.19 6.88 -10.50
C GLY A 65 -0.24 7.89 -9.88
N ALA A 66 -0.36 9.17 -10.26
CA ALA A 66 0.30 10.26 -9.56
C ALA A 66 -0.61 11.48 -9.46
N SER A 67 -0.46 12.25 -8.39
CA SER A 67 -1.14 13.53 -8.19
C SER A 67 -0.24 14.48 -7.40
N LEU A 68 -0.43 15.78 -7.60
CA LEU A 68 0.15 16.79 -6.72
C LEU A 68 -0.49 16.67 -5.33
N PRO A 69 0.27 16.84 -4.23
CA PRO A 69 -0.32 17.06 -2.94
C PRO A 69 -1.13 18.37 -3.06
N GLN A 70 -2.39 18.33 -2.78
CA GLN A 70 -3.18 19.55 -2.71
C GLN A 70 -2.65 20.40 -1.57
N ALA A 71 -2.38 21.68 -1.84
CA ALA A 71 -1.99 22.65 -0.82
C ALA A 71 -3.00 22.61 0.33
N ALA A 72 -2.53 22.73 1.55
CA ALA A 72 -3.33 22.72 2.79
C ALA A 72 -4.37 23.86 2.79
N GLY A 73 -5.42 23.71 1.99
CA GLY A 73 -6.49 24.69 1.79
C GLY A 73 -7.70 24.13 1.08
N ALA A 74 -7.70 22.86 0.66
CA ALA A 74 -8.79 22.25 -0.08
C ALA A 74 -9.78 21.51 0.82
N LYS A 75 -10.95 22.10 0.92
CA LYS A 75 -12.29 21.57 1.24
C LYS A 75 -12.38 20.40 2.25
N ALA A 76 -13.04 20.70 3.37
CA ALA A 76 -13.67 19.72 4.24
C ALA A 76 -14.53 18.74 3.41
N GLY A 77 -14.02 17.52 3.17
CA GLY A 77 -14.72 16.48 2.42
C GLY A 77 -13.86 15.37 1.83
N GLU A 78 -12.53 15.51 1.79
CA GLU A 78 -11.70 14.38 1.31
C GLU A 78 -11.46 13.35 2.45
N PRO A 79 -11.60 12.05 2.13
CA PRO A 79 -11.38 11.02 3.13
C PRO A 79 -9.93 11.07 3.61
N LYS A 80 -9.74 11.09 4.92
CA LYS A 80 -8.41 11.04 5.53
C LYS A 80 -7.66 9.82 4.98
N ARG A 81 -6.35 9.92 4.84
CA ARG A 81 -5.47 8.84 4.34
C ARG A 81 -5.71 7.50 5.06
N GLU A 82 -6.08 7.56 6.33
CA GLU A 82 -6.47 6.40 7.15
C GLU A 82 -7.75 5.75 6.64
N ASP A 83 -8.75 6.52 6.21
CA ASP A 83 -10.02 6.02 5.69
C ASP A 83 -9.83 5.32 4.34
N VAL A 84 -8.95 5.85 3.48
CA VAL A 84 -8.61 5.24 2.19
C VAL A 84 -7.89 3.91 2.40
N MET A 85 -6.91 3.85 3.30
CA MET A 85 -6.18 2.62 3.63
C MET A 85 -7.08 1.58 4.30
N ALA A 86 -7.98 2.00 5.20
CA ALA A 86 -8.97 1.13 5.83
C ALA A 86 -9.94 0.55 4.79
N GLY A 87 -10.39 1.37 3.84
CA GLY A 87 -11.23 0.94 2.72
C GLY A 87 -10.55 -0.09 1.81
N GLU A 88 -9.28 0.14 1.45
CA GLU A 88 -8.49 -0.83 0.66
C GLU A 88 -8.32 -2.16 1.41
N LEU A 89 -8.01 -2.11 2.70
CA LEU A 89 -7.84 -3.30 3.53
C LEU A 89 -9.14 -4.10 3.63
N GLN A 90 -10.29 -3.42 3.77
CA GLN A 90 -11.60 -4.06 3.81
C GLN A 90 -11.96 -4.73 2.47
N GLN A 91 -11.68 -4.08 1.34
CA GLN A 91 -11.86 -4.67 0.02
C GLN A 91 -10.97 -5.91 -0.18
N MET A 92 -9.70 -5.83 0.24
CA MET A 92 -8.79 -6.98 0.18
C MET A 92 -9.28 -8.14 1.05
N LYS A 93 -9.78 -7.86 2.27
CA LYS A 93 -10.37 -8.85 3.17
C LYS A 93 -11.58 -9.54 2.52
N HIS A 94 -12.48 -8.78 1.92
CA HIS A 94 -13.66 -9.32 1.24
C HIS A 94 -13.26 -10.25 0.08
N ARG A 95 -12.34 -9.80 -0.79
CA ARG A 95 -11.79 -10.62 -1.87
C ARG A 95 -11.16 -11.91 -1.36
N LEU A 96 -10.39 -11.82 -0.28
CA LEU A 96 -9.70 -12.96 0.33
C LEU A 96 -10.69 -14.00 0.87
N VAL A 97 -11.71 -13.56 1.62
CA VAL A 97 -12.73 -14.45 2.19
C VAL A 97 -13.46 -15.21 1.09
N TRP A 98 -13.89 -14.51 0.03
CA TRP A 98 -14.57 -15.16 -1.09
C TRP A 98 -13.64 -16.05 -1.92
N SER A 99 -12.37 -15.65 -2.11
CA SER A 99 -11.39 -16.52 -2.77
C SER A 99 -11.19 -17.82 -2.01
N PHE A 100 -11.11 -17.81 -0.67
CA PHE A 100 -11.06 -19.02 0.15
C PHE A 100 -12.35 -19.85 0.08
N ALA A 101 -13.52 -19.19 0.03
CA ALA A 101 -14.80 -19.88 -0.07
C ALA A 101 -14.91 -20.74 -1.34
N PHE A 102 -14.27 -20.33 -2.44
CA PHE A 102 -14.19 -21.12 -3.67
C PHE A 102 -12.95 -22.03 -3.73
N LEU A 103 -11.84 -21.61 -3.14
CA LEU A 103 -10.60 -22.40 -3.15
C LEU A 103 -10.73 -23.68 -2.31
N ILE A 104 -11.38 -23.62 -1.15
CA ILE A 104 -11.51 -24.78 -0.26
C ILE A 104 -12.24 -25.95 -0.97
N PRO A 105 -13.43 -25.75 -1.57
CA PRO A 105 -14.09 -26.82 -2.32
C PRO A 105 -13.30 -27.22 -3.57
N LEU A 106 -12.65 -26.30 -4.26
CA LEU A 106 -11.78 -26.60 -5.39
C LEU A 106 -10.65 -27.54 -4.98
N PHE A 107 -9.95 -27.20 -3.90
CA PHE A 107 -8.85 -28.00 -3.35
C PHE A 107 -9.34 -29.36 -2.83
N TYR A 108 -10.51 -29.39 -2.19
CA TYR A 108 -11.12 -30.63 -1.73
C TYR A 108 -11.44 -31.58 -2.89
N ILE A 109 -11.95 -31.08 -4.00
CA ILE A 109 -12.24 -31.89 -5.18
C ILE A 109 -10.95 -32.38 -5.83
N SER A 110 -9.97 -31.47 -6.06
CA SER A 110 -8.73 -31.79 -6.75
C SER A 110 -7.84 -32.76 -5.95
N MET A 111 -7.54 -32.43 -4.70
CA MET A 111 -6.59 -33.20 -3.87
C MET A 111 -7.26 -34.20 -2.94
N GLY A 112 -8.50 -33.94 -2.52
CA GLY A 112 -9.20 -34.80 -1.56
C GLY A 112 -9.47 -36.19 -2.09
N HIS A 113 -9.76 -36.33 -3.39
CA HIS A 113 -9.98 -37.62 -4.01
C HIS A 113 -8.72 -38.49 -3.97
N MET A 114 -7.52 -37.92 -4.12
CA MET A 114 -6.27 -38.67 -4.00
C MET A 114 -6.01 -39.14 -2.56
N MET A 115 -6.56 -38.45 -1.57
CA MET A 115 -6.47 -38.78 -0.14
C MET A 115 -7.61 -39.71 0.33
N GLY A 116 -8.48 -40.18 -0.59
CA GLY A 116 -9.62 -41.04 -0.27
C GLY A 116 -10.81 -40.31 0.36
N ALA A 117 -10.88 -38.99 0.24
CA ALA A 117 -12.04 -38.24 0.72
C ALA A 117 -13.31 -38.58 -0.08
N PRO A 118 -14.48 -38.63 0.58
CA PRO A 118 -15.74 -38.97 -0.10
C PRO A 118 -16.14 -37.84 -1.08
N LEU A 119 -16.27 -38.18 -2.35
CA LEU A 119 -16.81 -37.30 -3.39
C LEU A 119 -18.19 -37.78 -3.84
N PRO A 120 -19.04 -36.87 -4.32
CA PRO A 120 -20.31 -37.25 -4.97
C PRO A 120 -20.07 -38.22 -6.14
N GLY A 121 -20.93 -39.23 -6.30
CA GLY A 121 -20.74 -40.28 -7.29
C GLY A 121 -20.59 -39.81 -8.75
N PHE A 122 -21.15 -38.64 -9.09
CA PHE A 122 -21.00 -38.03 -10.41
C PHE A 122 -19.62 -37.37 -10.66
N LEU A 123 -18.74 -37.36 -9.66
CA LEU A 123 -17.35 -36.90 -9.77
C LEU A 123 -16.32 -38.03 -9.66
N VAL A 124 -16.79 -39.24 -9.40
CA VAL A 124 -15.90 -40.40 -9.20
C VAL A 124 -15.94 -41.26 -10.45
N GLY A 125 -14.78 -41.84 -10.81
CA GLY A 125 -14.66 -42.71 -11.99
C GLY A 125 -14.19 -41.94 -13.23
N MET A 126 -13.49 -42.68 -14.12
CA MET A 126 -12.93 -42.08 -15.35
C MET A 126 -14.01 -41.66 -16.34
N GLU A 127 -15.20 -42.31 -16.31
CA GLU A 127 -16.37 -41.90 -17.08
C GLU A 127 -16.87 -40.50 -16.71
N ASN A 128 -16.60 -40.06 -15.49
CA ASN A 128 -16.97 -38.74 -14.98
C ASN A 128 -15.82 -37.71 -15.02
N ALA A 129 -14.67 -38.06 -15.59
CA ALA A 129 -13.48 -37.21 -15.64
C ALA A 129 -13.75 -35.81 -16.25
N LEU A 130 -14.64 -35.75 -17.23
CA LEU A 130 -15.03 -34.45 -17.83
C LEU A 130 -15.80 -33.56 -16.83
N ALA A 131 -16.77 -34.15 -16.08
CA ALA A 131 -17.51 -33.41 -15.07
C ALA A 131 -16.60 -32.96 -13.93
N PHE A 132 -15.68 -33.83 -13.51
CA PHE A 132 -14.66 -33.52 -12.51
C PHE A 132 -13.78 -32.33 -12.91
N ALA A 133 -13.26 -32.31 -14.15
CA ALA A 133 -12.43 -31.22 -14.66
C ALA A 133 -13.23 -29.92 -14.83
N PHE A 134 -14.48 -30.03 -15.33
CA PHE A 134 -15.31 -28.86 -15.59
C PHE A 134 -15.76 -28.15 -14.31
N ILE A 135 -16.07 -28.91 -13.23
CA ILE A 135 -16.39 -28.30 -11.93
C ILE A 135 -15.20 -27.55 -11.35
N GLN A 136 -13.99 -28.09 -11.47
CA GLN A 136 -12.78 -27.37 -11.04
C GLN A 136 -12.60 -26.06 -11.82
N PHE A 137 -12.80 -26.08 -13.13
CA PHE A 137 -12.80 -24.87 -13.96
C PHE A 137 -13.85 -23.86 -13.48
N LEU A 138 -15.09 -24.27 -13.26
CA LEU A 138 -16.16 -23.38 -12.78
C LEU A 138 -15.86 -22.77 -11.41
N LEU A 139 -15.21 -23.50 -10.49
CA LEU A 139 -14.80 -22.99 -9.19
C LEU A 139 -13.61 -22.01 -9.27
N THR A 140 -12.79 -22.15 -10.29
CA THR A 140 -11.64 -21.25 -10.52
C THR A 140 -12.06 -19.89 -11.07
N LEU A 141 -13.11 -19.82 -11.90
CA LEU A 141 -13.57 -18.58 -12.52
C LEU A 141 -13.91 -17.46 -11.51
N PRO A 142 -14.69 -17.71 -10.43
CA PRO A 142 -14.94 -16.69 -9.41
C PRO A 142 -13.66 -16.19 -8.74
N ILE A 143 -12.69 -17.07 -8.48
CA ILE A 143 -11.39 -16.68 -7.89
C ILE A 143 -10.64 -15.73 -8.83
N MET A 144 -10.62 -16.02 -10.13
CA MET A 144 -10.02 -15.16 -11.15
C MET A 144 -10.72 -13.81 -11.23
N TYR A 145 -12.06 -13.80 -11.22
CA TYR A 145 -12.86 -12.58 -11.28
C TYR A 145 -12.63 -11.67 -10.06
N LEU A 146 -12.63 -12.24 -8.86
CA LEU A 146 -12.35 -11.52 -7.61
C LEU A 146 -10.94 -10.91 -7.59
N ASN A 147 -10.02 -11.51 -8.32
CA ASN A 147 -8.62 -11.13 -8.38
C ASN A 147 -8.21 -10.52 -9.74
N ASP A 148 -9.16 -9.95 -10.48
CA ASP A 148 -8.98 -9.36 -11.82
C ASP A 148 -7.92 -8.25 -11.88
N LYS A 149 -7.66 -7.58 -10.75
CA LYS A 149 -6.63 -6.55 -10.60
C LYS A 149 -5.25 -7.06 -11.04
N TYR A 150 -4.91 -8.33 -10.71
CA TYR A 150 -3.62 -8.91 -11.11
C TYR A 150 -3.49 -9.01 -12.63
N TYR A 151 -4.57 -9.34 -13.33
CA TYR A 151 -4.57 -9.43 -14.79
C TYR A 151 -4.51 -8.04 -15.43
N LYS A 152 -5.34 -7.09 -14.94
CA LYS A 152 -5.39 -5.72 -15.48
C LYS A 152 -4.06 -4.99 -15.33
N VAL A 153 -3.47 -5.05 -14.13
CA VAL A 153 -2.19 -4.40 -13.85
C VAL A 153 -1.04 -5.21 -14.45
N GLY A 154 -1.03 -6.52 -14.25
CA GLY A 154 0.06 -7.40 -14.67
C GLY A 154 0.30 -7.39 -16.18
N PHE A 155 -0.75 -7.52 -16.99
CA PHE A 155 -0.60 -7.44 -18.45
C PHE A 155 -0.28 -6.03 -18.93
N LYS A 156 -0.89 -5.00 -18.32
CA LYS A 156 -0.57 -3.62 -18.67
C LYS A 156 0.91 -3.30 -18.48
N THR A 157 1.50 -3.71 -17.36
CA THR A 157 2.92 -3.50 -17.07
C THR A 157 3.82 -4.39 -17.93
N LEU A 158 3.41 -5.64 -18.17
CA LEU A 158 4.15 -6.56 -19.04
C LEU A 158 4.28 -6.00 -20.46
N PHE A 159 3.18 -5.57 -21.07
CA PHE A 159 3.19 -5.02 -22.44
C PHE A 159 3.91 -3.67 -22.55
N LYS A 160 4.09 -2.96 -21.43
CA LYS A 160 4.90 -1.73 -21.36
C LYS A 160 6.40 -1.98 -21.13
N GLY A 161 6.84 -3.24 -21.14
CA GLY A 161 8.24 -3.62 -20.90
C GLY A 161 8.71 -3.42 -19.46
N ALA A 162 7.78 -3.36 -18.51
CA ALA A 162 8.03 -3.16 -17.09
C ALA A 162 7.35 -4.25 -16.24
N PRO A 163 7.69 -5.55 -16.47
CA PRO A 163 7.07 -6.65 -15.74
C PRO A 163 7.30 -6.49 -14.23
N ASN A 164 6.25 -6.76 -13.47
CA ASN A 164 6.25 -6.72 -12.01
C ASN A 164 5.71 -8.04 -11.44
N MET A 165 5.55 -8.12 -10.11
CA MET A 165 5.00 -9.29 -9.45
C MET A 165 3.58 -9.63 -9.96
N ASP A 166 2.75 -8.62 -10.26
CA ASP A 166 1.40 -8.85 -10.78
C ASP A 166 1.44 -9.46 -12.19
N SER A 167 2.46 -9.11 -13.01
CA SER A 167 2.70 -9.73 -14.33
C SER A 167 3.00 -11.23 -14.21
N LEU A 168 3.85 -11.60 -13.24
CA LEU A 168 4.20 -13.00 -13.00
C LEU A 168 2.97 -13.82 -12.55
N ILE A 169 2.17 -13.26 -11.65
CA ILE A 169 0.93 -13.86 -11.17
C ILE A 169 -0.06 -14.08 -12.33
N ALA A 170 -0.24 -13.04 -13.16
CA ALA A 170 -1.16 -13.08 -14.30
C ALA A 170 -0.75 -14.15 -15.31
N VAL A 171 0.52 -14.18 -15.69
CA VAL A 171 1.03 -15.18 -16.66
C VAL A 171 0.92 -16.59 -16.09
N GLY A 172 1.37 -16.82 -14.85
CA GLY A 172 1.36 -18.15 -14.24
C GLY A 172 -0.06 -18.71 -14.05
N SER A 173 -0.99 -17.90 -13.52
CA SER A 173 -2.37 -18.36 -13.29
C SER A 173 -3.14 -18.55 -14.60
N ILE A 174 -2.96 -17.69 -15.60
CA ILE A 174 -3.59 -17.88 -16.92
C ILE A 174 -3.02 -19.11 -17.64
N ALA A 175 -1.70 -19.33 -17.59
CA ALA A 175 -1.10 -20.50 -18.19
C ALA A 175 -1.69 -21.81 -17.63
N ALA A 176 -1.85 -21.87 -16.28
CA ALA A 176 -2.49 -23.02 -15.63
C ALA A 176 -3.95 -23.22 -16.09
N VAL A 177 -4.72 -22.14 -16.23
CA VAL A 177 -6.11 -22.22 -16.70
C VAL A 177 -6.18 -22.61 -18.18
N ILE A 178 -5.34 -22.04 -19.04
CA ILE A 178 -5.28 -22.39 -20.48
C ILE A 178 -4.96 -23.88 -20.63
N TYR A 179 -3.97 -24.36 -19.89
CA TYR A 179 -3.62 -25.79 -19.90
C TYR A 179 -4.79 -26.66 -19.38
N GLY A 180 -5.44 -26.25 -18.29
CA GLY A 180 -6.61 -26.96 -17.77
C GLY A 180 -7.77 -27.02 -18.76
N VAL A 181 -8.04 -25.93 -19.49
CA VAL A 181 -9.03 -25.93 -20.58
C VAL A 181 -8.62 -26.88 -21.71
N PHE A 182 -7.35 -26.87 -22.10
CA PHE A 182 -6.81 -27.82 -23.07
C PHE A 182 -6.99 -29.27 -22.58
N ALA A 183 -6.73 -29.55 -21.31
CA ALA A 183 -6.95 -30.87 -20.71
C ALA A 183 -8.41 -31.31 -20.75
N ILE A 184 -9.37 -30.39 -20.50
CA ILE A 184 -10.80 -30.65 -20.65
C ILE A 184 -11.12 -31.14 -22.07
N PHE A 185 -10.59 -30.49 -23.11
CA PHE A 185 -10.78 -30.91 -24.51
C PHE A 185 -10.17 -32.30 -24.76
N GLN A 186 -8.99 -32.59 -24.23
CA GLN A 186 -8.35 -33.90 -24.39
C GLN A 186 -9.12 -35.03 -23.68
N ILE A 187 -9.65 -34.76 -22.48
CA ILE A 187 -10.53 -35.69 -21.75
C ILE A 187 -11.79 -35.96 -22.56
N GLY A 188 -12.46 -34.91 -23.06
CA GLY A 188 -13.66 -35.07 -23.90
C GLY A 188 -13.38 -35.84 -25.18
N TYR A 189 -12.25 -35.59 -25.85
CA TYR A 189 -11.86 -36.36 -27.02
C TYR A 189 -11.62 -37.85 -26.68
N GLY A 190 -10.86 -38.12 -25.60
CA GLY A 190 -10.56 -39.47 -25.13
C GLY A 190 -11.82 -40.28 -24.80
N LEU A 191 -12.77 -39.67 -24.09
CA LEU A 191 -14.08 -40.31 -23.78
C LEU A 191 -14.88 -40.62 -25.05
N GLY A 192 -14.90 -39.67 -26.01
CA GLY A 192 -15.63 -39.87 -27.27
C GLY A 192 -15.05 -40.95 -28.20
N HIS A 193 -13.75 -41.26 -28.06
CA HIS A 193 -13.05 -42.24 -28.93
C HIS A 193 -12.62 -43.51 -28.17
N GLY A 194 -12.96 -43.64 -26.89
CA GLY A 194 -12.60 -44.83 -26.08
C GLY A 194 -11.10 -44.89 -25.71
N ASP A 195 -10.38 -43.75 -25.82
CA ASP A 195 -8.96 -43.64 -25.45
C ASP A 195 -8.83 -43.31 -23.95
N MET A 196 -8.99 -44.33 -23.13
CA MET A 196 -8.94 -44.17 -21.66
C MET A 196 -7.56 -43.81 -21.13
N ALA A 197 -6.50 -44.19 -21.81
CA ALA A 197 -5.14 -43.79 -21.41
C ALA A 197 -4.94 -42.26 -21.50
N ARG A 198 -5.49 -41.64 -22.54
CA ARG A 198 -5.54 -40.17 -22.69
C ARG A 198 -6.41 -39.55 -21.60
N VAL A 199 -7.56 -40.10 -21.29
CA VAL A 199 -8.44 -39.59 -20.21
C VAL A 199 -7.69 -39.61 -18.90
N GLU A 200 -7.03 -40.71 -18.53
CA GLU A 200 -6.26 -40.85 -17.29
C GLU A 200 -5.12 -39.83 -17.21
N GLN A 201 -4.34 -39.69 -18.28
CA GLN A 201 -3.25 -38.72 -18.33
C GLN A 201 -3.71 -37.29 -18.03
N TYR A 202 -4.71 -36.80 -18.76
CA TYR A 202 -5.16 -35.40 -18.59
C TYR A 202 -6.06 -35.21 -17.37
N HIS A 203 -6.66 -36.25 -16.82
CA HIS A 203 -7.37 -36.20 -15.55
C HIS A 203 -6.41 -35.92 -14.38
N MET A 204 -5.19 -36.46 -14.43
CA MET A 204 -4.16 -36.23 -13.40
C MET A 204 -3.44 -34.90 -13.58
N ASP A 205 -3.47 -34.31 -14.78
CA ASP A 205 -2.73 -33.08 -15.14
C ASP A 205 -3.64 -31.83 -15.16
N LEU A 206 -4.56 -31.73 -14.22
CA LEU A 206 -5.39 -30.52 -14.06
C LEU A 206 -4.71 -29.53 -13.12
N TYR A 207 -4.57 -28.26 -13.52
CA TYR A 207 -3.89 -27.22 -12.74
C TYR A 207 -4.82 -26.08 -12.30
N PHE A 208 -6.13 -26.31 -12.24
CA PHE A 208 -7.11 -25.32 -11.83
C PHE A 208 -6.93 -24.90 -10.37
N GLU A 209 -6.65 -25.86 -9.48
CA GLU A 209 -6.36 -25.58 -8.08
C GLU A 209 -5.08 -24.75 -7.92
N SER A 210 -4.06 -25.00 -8.75
CA SER A 210 -2.81 -24.23 -8.74
C SER A 210 -3.06 -22.76 -9.10
N ALA A 211 -3.89 -22.49 -10.13
CA ALA A 211 -4.29 -21.13 -10.46
C ALA A 211 -5.04 -20.45 -9.30
N GLY A 212 -5.98 -21.15 -8.67
CA GLY A 212 -6.75 -20.69 -7.52
C GLY A 212 -5.85 -20.40 -6.31
N MET A 213 -4.90 -21.31 -6.02
CA MET A 213 -3.93 -21.16 -4.93
C MET A 213 -3.00 -19.96 -5.15
N ILE A 214 -2.41 -19.80 -6.33
CA ILE A 214 -1.54 -18.67 -6.66
C ILE A 214 -2.27 -17.36 -6.35
N LEU A 215 -3.47 -17.18 -6.88
CA LEU A 215 -4.25 -15.95 -6.70
C LEU A 215 -4.61 -15.69 -5.23
N THR A 216 -5.07 -16.73 -4.54
CA THR A 216 -5.57 -16.60 -3.17
C THR A 216 -4.43 -16.40 -2.16
N LEU A 217 -3.35 -17.20 -2.25
CA LEU A 217 -2.24 -17.11 -1.31
C LEU A 217 -1.43 -15.81 -1.50
N ILE A 218 -1.28 -15.34 -2.72
CA ILE A 218 -0.64 -14.04 -2.95
C ILE A 218 -1.52 -12.89 -2.44
N THR A 219 -2.85 -12.99 -2.62
CA THR A 219 -3.78 -12.01 -2.03
C THR A 219 -3.70 -12.02 -0.50
N LEU A 220 -3.56 -13.20 0.12
CA LEU A 220 -3.31 -13.32 1.56
C LEU A 220 -1.99 -12.65 1.95
N GLY A 221 -0.92 -12.91 1.24
CA GLY A 221 0.39 -12.28 1.48
C GLY A 221 0.31 -10.76 1.40
N LYS A 222 -0.31 -10.21 0.35
CA LYS A 222 -0.53 -8.76 0.20
C LYS A 222 -1.42 -8.18 1.29
N PHE A 223 -2.45 -8.89 1.73
CA PHE A 223 -3.29 -8.46 2.86
C PHE A 223 -2.48 -8.34 4.15
N LEU A 224 -1.67 -9.36 4.48
CA LEU A 224 -0.83 -9.35 5.67
C LEU A 224 0.24 -8.24 5.61
N GLU A 225 0.85 -8.04 4.46
CA GLU A 225 1.82 -6.96 4.20
C GLU A 225 1.18 -5.59 4.41
N THR A 226 0.03 -5.32 3.79
CA THR A 226 -0.68 -4.03 3.90
C THR A 226 -1.11 -3.77 5.34
N ARG A 227 -1.63 -4.79 6.03
CA ARG A 227 -2.00 -4.70 7.45
C ARG A 227 -0.80 -4.37 8.34
N SER A 228 0.35 -4.97 8.08
CA SER A 228 1.59 -4.74 8.84
C SER A 228 2.12 -3.32 8.61
N LYS A 229 2.17 -2.87 7.36
CA LYS A 229 2.57 -1.50 6.98
C LYS A 229 1.65 -0.46 7.60
N GLY A 230 0.33 -0.71 7.63
CA GLY A 230 -0.65 0.19 8.24
C GLY A 230 -0.39 0.43 9.73
N LYS A 231 -0.09 -0.62 10.50
CA LYS A 231 0.24 -0.48 11.92
C LYS A 231 1.51 0.34 12.18
N THR A 232 2.53 0.19 11.34
CA THR A 232 3.77 0.97 11.46
C THR A 232 3.53 2.45 11.13
N SER A 233 2.75 2.73 10.09
CA SER A 233 2.39 4.09 9.70
C SER A 233 1.53 4.77 10.77
N GLU A 234 0.56 4.06 11.37
CA GLU A 234 -0.27 4.56 12.47
C GLU A 234 0.58 4.96 13.71
N ALA A 235 1.58 4.14 14.06
CA ALA A 235 2.47 4.46 15.17
C ALA A 235 3.27 5.75 14.91
N ILE A 236 3.78 5.94 13.69
CA ILE A 236 4.49 7.16 13.29
C ILE A 236 3.54 8.37 13.31
N THR A 237 2.33 8.23 12.77
CA THR A 237 1.34 9.32 12.77
C THR A 237 0.96 9.74 14.18
N ARG A 238 0.76 8.77 15.10
CA ARG A 238 0.47 9.08 16.50
C ARG A 238 1.60 9.88 17.18
N LEU A 239 2.86 9.60 16.84
CA LEU A 239 3.99 10.39 17.34
C LEU A 239 3.99 11.81 16.74
N MET A 240 3.64 11.97 15.46
CA MET A 240 3.51 13.28 14.82
C MET A 240 2.33 14.09 15.37
N ASP A 241 1.23 13.43 15.75
CA ASP A 241 0.04 14.07 16.34
C ASP A 241 0.26 14.55 17.79
N LEU A 242 1.39 14.22 18.43
CA LEU A 242 1.77 14.79 19.73
C LEU A 242 2.16 16.26 19.66
N ALA A 243 2.63 16.75 18.51
CA ALA A 243 2.89 18.16 18.28
C ALA A 243 1.57 18.94 18.10
N PRO A 244 1.41 20.11 18.71
CA PRO A 244 0.23 20.95 18.52
C PRO A 244 0.14 21.45 17.08
N LYS A 245 -1.07 21.68 16.59
CA LYS A 245 -1.31 22.20 15.23
C LYS A 245 -1.23 23.71 15.12
N THR A 246 -1.22 24.41 16.26
CA THR A 246 -1.13 25.87 16.37
C THR A 246 0.01 26.27 17.30
N ALA A 247 0.55 27.46 17.10
CA ALA A 247 1.58 28.07 17.93
C ALA A 247 1.19 29.51 18.31
N SER A 248 1.42 29.88 19.58
CA SER A 248 1.24 31.25 20.05
C SER A 248 2.51 32.06 19.78
N VAL A 249 2.53 32.78 18.68
CA VAL A 249 3.69 33.56 18.22
C VAL A 249 3.58 35.01 18.68
N LEU A 250 4.69 35.58 19.21
CA LEU A 250 4.77 36.94 19.61
C LEU A 250 5.45 37.75 18.49
N ARG A 251 4.69 38.52 17.71
CA ARG A 251 5.16 39.42 16.65
C ARG A 251 4.82 40.85 17.03
N ASP A 252 5.79 41.74 17.02
CA ASP A 252 5.64 43.17 17.37
C ASP A 252 4.98 43.42 18.74
N GLY A 253 5.21 42.54 19.70
CA GLY A 253 4.63 42.62 21.05
C GLY A 253 3.17 42.14 21.15
N VAL A 254 2.58 41.64 20.07
CA VAL A 254 1.23 41.08 20.04
C VAL A 254 1.32 39.56 19.91
N GLU A 255 0.67 38.85 20.85
CA GLU A 255 0.54 37.40 20.80
C GLU A 255 -0.57 37.01 19.82
N THR A 256 -0.25 36.18 18.85
CA THR A 256 -1.22 35.70 17.83
C THR A 256 -1.08 34.19 17.68
N GLU A 257 -2.18 33.47 17.68
CA GLU A 257 -2.21 32.05 17.42
C GLU A 257 -2.23 31.81 15.91
N ILE A 258 -1.21 31.09 15.41
CA ILE A 258 -1.08 30.75 13.99
C ILE A 258 -0.91 29.24 13.81
N PRO A 259 -1.23 28.68 12.63
CA PRO A 259 -0.86 27.31 12.28
C PRO A 259 0.66 27.11 12.39
N VAL A 260 1.10 25.93 12.88
CA VAL A 260 2.54 25.64 13.04
C VAL A 260 3.27 25.71 11.71
N GLU A 261 2.60 25.44 10.61
CA GLU A 261 3.15 25.48 9.24
C GLU A 261 3.52 26.94 8.80
N GLU A 262 2.99 27.96 9.49
CA GLU A 262 3.25 29.38 9.22
C GLU A 262 4.37 29.95 10.13
N VAL A 263 4.87 29.14 11.07
CA VAL A 263 5.99 29.54 11.94
C VAL A 263 7.29 29.63 11.10
N ARG A 264 8.04 30.69 11.33
CA ARG A 264 9.33 30.97 10.65
C ARG A 264 10.47 30.94 11.63
N VAL A 265 11.64 30.61 11.12
CA VAL A 265 12.89 30.73 11.90
C VAL A 265 13.07 32.18 12.39
N GLY A 266 13.27 32.34 13.70
CA GLY A 266 13.36 33.63 14.38
C GLY A 266 12.03 34.10 14.99
N ASP A 267 10.93 33.39 14.81
CA ASP A 267 9.69 33.70 15.52
C ASP A 267 9.81 33.37 17.02
N ARG A 268 9.30 34.25 17.87
CA ARG A 268 9.23 34.04 19.32
C ARG A 268 7.91 33.39 19.69
N ILE A 269 7.98 32.25 20.35
CA ILE A 269 6.80 31.43 20.67
C ILE A 269 6.67 31.33 22.19
N VAL A 270 5.46 31.61 22.69
CA VAL A 270 5.12 31.54 24.12
C VAL A 270 4.51 30.18 24.42
N VAL A 271 5.04 29.50 25.45
CA VAL A 271 4.50 28.21 25.90
C VAL A 271 4.13 28.29 27.37
N ARG A 272 2.87 28.01 27.67
CA ARG A 272 2.30 28.02 29.01
C ARG A 272 2.27 26.62 29.64
N PRO A 273 2.13 26.52 30.96
CA PRO A 273 2.00 25.23 31.65
C PRO A 273 0.91 24.35 31.03
N GLY A 274 1.24 23.09 30.80
CA GLY A 274 0.34 22.09 30.20
C GLY A 274 0.30 22.12 28.67
N GLN A 275 0.91 23.09 28.01
CA GLN A 275 0.98 23.18 26.55
C GLN A 275 2.13 22.33 25.99
N SER A 276 1.90 21.77 24.80
CA SER A 276 2.93 21.09 24.01
C SER A 276 3.73 22.10 23.19
N ILE A 277 5.02 21.87 23.06
CA ILE A 277 5.96 22.72 22.29
C ILE A 277 5.71 22.47 20.78
N PRO A 278 5.42 23.52 19.98
CA PRO A 278 5.00 23.33 18.59
C PRO A 278 6.15 23.03 17.61
N VAL A 279 7.32 23.62 17.83
CA VAL A 279 8.51 23.48 16.98
C VAL A 279 9.78 23.44 17.83
N ASP A 280 10.88 22.98 17.26
CA ASP A 280 12.18 23.03 17.92
C ASP A 280 12.65 24.47 18.08
N GLY A 281 13.42 24.76 19.14
CA GLY A 281 13.97 26.08 19.34
C GLY A 281 14.86 26.22 20.58
N VAL A 282 15.20 27.48 20.95
CA VAL A 282 16.04 27.81 22.08
C VAL A 282 15.31 28.80 23.00
N ILE A 283 15.27 28.52 24.29
CA ILE A 283 14.62 29.40 25.29
C ILE A 283 15.36 30.73 25.36
N VAL A 284 14.60 31.83 25.16
CA VAL A 284 15.13 33.21 25.24
C VAL A 284 14.68 33.92 26.52
N GLU A 285 13.56 33.48 27.11
CA GLU A 285 13.00 34.08 28.33
C GLU A 285 12.25 33.04 29.16
N GLY A 286 12.35 33.11 30.49
CA GLY A 286 11.68 32.22 31.40
C GLY A 286 12.41 30.92 31.69
N ALA A 287 11.77 30.04 32.47
CA ALA A 287 12.27 28.71 32.78
C ALA A 287 11.08 27.78 33.11
N SER A 288 11.25 26.50 32.86
CA SER A 288 10.24 25.51 33.18
C SER A 288 10.79 24.08 33.26
N ALA A 289 10.06 23.18 33.91
CA ALA A 289 10.26 21.76 33.80
C ALA A 289 9.52 21.22 32.54
N VAL A 290 10.26 20.64 31.62
CA VAL A 290 9.77 20.15 30.33
C VAL A 290 9.81 18.61 30.34
N ASP A 291 8.70 17.98 30.00
CA ASP A 291 8.58 16.55 29.86
C ASP A 291 8.91 16.15 28.42
N GLU A 292 10.08 15.54 28.25
CA GLU A 292 10.60 15.06 26.96
C GLU A 292 10.42 13.52 26.83
N SER A 293 9.62 12.88 27.69
CA SER A 293 9.48 11.42 27.75
C SER A 293 9.01 10.78 26.44
N ALA A 294 8.21 11.49 25.65
CA ALA A 294 7.77 11.04 24.33
C ALA A 294 8.93 10.85 23.32
N LEU A 295 10.03 11.58 23.50
CA LEU A 295 11.20 11.57 22.63
C LEU A 295 12.37 10.77 23.21
N THR A 296 12.63 10.94 24.50
CA THR A 296 13.80 10.36 25.18
C THR A 296 13.48 9.03 25.87
N GLY A 297 12.22 8.80 26.20
CA GLY A 297 11.78 7.66 27.04
C GLY A 297 12.02 7.88 28.55
N GLU A 298 12.60 9.00 28.97
CA GLU A 298 12.85 9.32 30.38
C GLU A 298 11.61 9.96 31.01
N SER A 299 11.10 9.37 32.09
CA SER A 299 9.84 9.77 32.71
C SER A 299 9.92 11.04 33.59
N LEU A 300 11.12 11.51 33.90
CA LEU A 300 11.30 12.70 34.76
C LEU A 300 11.41 13.97 33.92
N PRO A 301 10.59 15.00 34.21
CA PRO A 301 10.74 16.30 33.55
C PRO A 301 12.14 16.90 33.78
N VAL A 302 12.67 17.55 32.77
CA VAL A 302 13.98 18.22 32.79
C VAL A 302 13.80 19.72 32.98
N ASP A 303 14.49 20.32 33.94
CA ASP A 303 14.49 21.76 34.12
C ASP A 303 15.25 22.43 32.94
N LYS A 304 14.59 23.38 32.28
CA LYS A 304 15.10 24.12 31.13
C LYS A 304 15.04 25.63 31.45
N GLY A 305 16.09 26.35 31.10
CA GLY A 305 16.22 27.78 31.27
C GLY A 305 16.70 28.49 30.00
N VAL A 306 16.97 29.78 30.11
CA VAL A 306 17.45 30.60 29.00
C VAL A 306 18.73 30.01 28.41
N GLY A 307 18.74 29.80 27.08
CA GLY A 307 19.84 29.20 26.32
C GLY A 307 19.69 27.68 26.11
N ASP A 308 18.75 27.01 26.80
CA ASP A 308 18.54 25.60 26.61
C ASP A 308 17.65 25.32 25.37
N LYS A 309 17.93 24.19 24.73
CA LYS A 309 17.13 23.70 23.59
C LYS A 309 15.84 23.02 24.05
N VAL A 310 14.78 23.26 23.33
CA VAL A 310 13.49 22.60 23.49
C VAL A 310 13.13 21.90 22.19
N ALA A 311 12.49 20.74 22.31
CA ALA A 311 12.09 19.92 21.19
C ALA A 311 10.56 19.93 21.01
N ALA A 312 10.12 19.93 19.75
CA ALA A 312 8.72 19.81 19.38
C ALA A 312 8.09 18.54 20.01
N ALA A 313 6.79 18.58 20.28
CA ALA A 313 6.02 17.53 20.95
C ALA A 313 6.34 17.27 22.43
N SER A 314 7.33 17.95 23.02
CA SER A 314 7.55 17.95 24.48
C SER A 314 6.46 18.76 25.19
N ILE A 315 6.18 18.44 26.45
CA ILE A 315 5.11 19.07 27.24
C ILE A 315 5.71 19.96 28.32
N ASN A 316 5.29 21.23 28.33
CA ASN A 316 5.63 22.14 29.43
C ASN A 316 4.81 21.77 30.70
N LYS A 317 5.47 21.41 31.81
CA LYS A 317 4.80 20.98 33.04
C LYS A 317 4.56 22.09 34.05
N SER A 318 5.49 23.04 34.17
CA SER A 318 5.40 24.11 35.16
C SER A 318 5.69 25.48 34.57
N GLY A 319 5.90 26.53 35.10
CA GLY A 319 6.34 27.79 34.54
C GLY A 319 5.85 28.15 33.13
N SER A 320 6.15 29.31 32.66
CA SER A 320 5.99 29.74 31.28
C SER A 320 7.32 30.25 30.73
N PHE A 321 7.56 29.97 29.47
CA PHE A 321 8.76 30.45 28.79
C PHE A 321 8.49 30.89 27.36
N THR A 322 9.36 31.74 26.84
CA THR A 322 9.38 32.12 25.43
C THR A 322 10.65 31.56 24.80
N PHE A 323 10.51 30.97 23.64
CA PHE A 323 11.62 30.40 22.89
C PHE A 323 11.63 30.94 21.44
N GLU A 324 12.80 30.96 20.81
CA GLU A 324 12.97 31.31 19.42
C GLU A 324 13.07 30.05 18.56
N ALA A 325 12.26 30.00 17.50
CA ALA A 325 12.14 28.85 16.57
C ALA A 325 13.34 28.74 15.62
#